data_5debb7203bee8a7840864acfa0ce819f
#
_entry.id   5debb7203bee8a7840864acfa0ce819f
#
_cell.length_a   1.000
_cell.length_b   1.000
_cell.length_c   1.000
_cell.angle_alpha   90.00
_cell.angle_beta   90.00
_cell.angle_gamma   90.00
#
_symmetry.space_group_name_H-M   'P 1'
#
loop_
_entity.id
_entity.type
_entity.pdbx_description
1 polymer ?
#
loop_
_entity_poly.entity_id
_entity_poly.type
_entity_poly.pdbx_seq_one_letter_code
_entity_poly.pdbx_strand_id
1 'polypeptide(L)'
;MRCWVCRLCGGTPGNRKADLRRPVVRIEQRVDFFCWIQEGFGTADCILSADGALNIVDYKHSKGVEVSAVANPQMQLYSLDPLEIFDGIYDIDTIRMTIFQPRKSNISVYEMDKDDLYEWVDTELTQKAQLAYEGQGSFSCGEWRRFCKAKAECREQAEANLSLARYEFQVPALLDDEEIADILGKVDALTI
;
A
#
# COMPACT_ATOMS: atom_id res chain seq x y z
N MET A 1 -11.01 -16.56 0.49
CA MET A 1 -12.17 -16.85 -0.42
C MET A 1 -11.82 -16.35 -1.80
N ARG A 2 -11.57 -17.21 -2.78
CA ARG A 2 -11.33 -16.77 -4.16
C ARG A 2 -12.58 -16.12 -4.72
N CYS A 3 -12.45 -14.98 -5.37
CA CYS A 3 -13.57 -14.25 -5.97
C CYS A 3 -14.40 -15.15 -6.89
N TRP A 4 -15.73 -15.14 -6.72
CA TRP A 4 -16.65 -15.97 -7.50
C TRP A 4 -16.63 -15.68 -9.00
N VAL A 5 -16.27 -14.47 -9.39
CA VAL A 5 -16.18 -14.04 -10.80
C VAL A 5 -14.98 -14.67 -11.51
N CYS A 6 -13.88 -14.94 -10.81
CA CYS A 6 -12.71 -15.63 -11.37
C CYS A 6 -12.97 -17.11 -11.65
N ARG A 7 -14.02 -17.74 -11.06
CA ARG A 7 -14.41 -19.15 -11.35
C ARG A 7 -15.02 -19.36 -12.72
N LEU A 8 -15.46 -18.33 -13.40
CA LEU A 8 -16.07 -18.45 -14.74
C LEU A 8 -15.04 -18.50 -15.87
N CYS A 9 -13.78 -18.20 -15.59
CA CYS A 9 -12.67 -18.32 -16.53
C CYS A 9 -11.89 -19.65 -16.39
N GLY A 10 -12.52 -20.66 -15.80
CA GLY A 10 -11.94 -21.94 -15.40
C GLY A 10 -11.21 -22.69 -16.49
N GLY A 11 -9.88 -22.60 -16.46
CA GLY A 11 -8.99 -23.60 -17.04
C GLY A 11 -8.64 -24.64 -15.98
N THR A 12 -8.95 -25.90 -16.23
CA THR A 12 -8.52 -27.05 -15.42
C THR A 12 -7.00 -27.11 -15.33
N PRO A 13 -6.39 -27.37 -14.16
CA PRO A 13 -4.96 -27.53 -14.04
C PRO A 13 -4.53 -28.83 -14.73
N GLY A 14 -4.02 -28.70 -15.93
CA GLY A 14 -3.36 -29.78 -16.66
C GLY A 14 -1.90 -29.83 -16.27
N ASN A 15 -1.49 -30.95 -15.71
CA ASN A 15 -0.10 -31.33 -15.45
C ASN A 15 0.75 -31.16 -16.71
N ARG A 16 1.48 -30.07 -16.86
CA ARG A 16 2.43 -29.83 -17.96
C ARG A 16 3.83 -29.66 -17.40
N LYS A 17 4.72 -30.52 -17.87
CA LYS A 17 6.17 -30.44 -17.67
C LYS A 17 6.68 -29.04 -17.98
N ALA A 18 7.65 -28.59 -17.18
CA ALA A 18 8.35 -27.32 -17.31
C ALA A 18 8.90 -27.14 -18.73
N ASP A 19 8.11 -26.50 -19.58
CA ASP A 19 8.60 -25.79 -20.75
C ASP A 19 8.92 -24.38 -20.22
N LEU A 20 10.18 -23.95 -20.30
CA LEU A 20 10.63 -22.62 -19.83
C LEU A 20 9.77 -21.54 -20.53
N ARG A 21 8.72 -21.13 -19.86
CA ARG A 21 7.79 -20.13 -20.39
C ARG A 21 8.48 -18.78 -20.42
N ARG A 22 8.36 -18.09 -21.55
CA ARG A 22 8.97 -16.77 -21.69
C ARG A 22 8.36 -15.82 -20.65
N PRO A 23 9.19 -15.06 -19.93
CA PRO A 23 8.69 -14.04 -19.02
C PRO A 23 7.75 -13.07 -19.74
N VAL A 24 6.68 -12.70 -19.08
CA VAL A 24 5.76 -11.64 -19.53
C VAL A 24 6.12 -10.35 -18.83
N VAL A 25 6.22 -9.28 -19.61
CA VAL A 25 6.42 -7.92 -19.13
C VAL A 25 5.21 -7.08 -19.53
N ARG A 26 4.63 -6.34 -18.59
CA ARG A 26 3.58 -5.36 -18.80
C ARG A 26 4.04 -4.02 -18.25
N ILE A 27 3.85 -2.95 -19.00
CA ILE A 27 4.21 -1.59 -18.61
C ILE A 27 2.92 -0.75 -18.58
N GLU A 28 2.80 0.11 -17.55
CA GLU A 28 1.64 0.97 -17.32
C GLU A 28 0.31 0.19 -17.43
N GLN A 29 0.29 -0.97 -16.78
CA GLN A 29 -0.84 -1.88 -16.84
C GLN A 29 -1.90 -1.48 -15.82
N ARG A 30 -3.14 -1.28 -16.28
CA ARG A 30 -4.28 -1.20 -15.38
C ARG A 30 -4.43 -2.52 -14.64
N VAL A 31 -4.59 -2.43 -13.34
CA VAL A 31 -4.87 -3.54 -12.42
C VAL A 31 -6.19 -3.29 -11.72
N ASP A 32 -7.04 -4.30 -11.68
CA ASP A 32 -8.37 -4.23 -11.09
C ASP A 32 -8.43 -5.13 -9.86
N PHE A 33 -8.74 -4.55 -8.72
CA PHE A 33 -8.91 -5.28 -7.46
C PHE A 33 -10.30 -5.12 -6.85
N PHE A 34 -11.31 -4.94 -7.72
CA PHE A 34 -12.71 -4.78 -7.32
C PHE A 34 -13.26 -6.00 -6.59
N CYS A 35 -12.66 -7.17 -6.76
CA CYS A 35 -13.05 -8.39 -6.02
C CYS A 35 -12.84 -8.26 -4.50
N TRP A 36 -11.92 -7.41 -4.09
CA TRP A 36 -11.54 -7.19 -2.70
C TRP A 36 -11.90 -5.79 -2.21
N ILE A 37 -11.85 -4.80 -3.11
CA ILE A 37 -12.17 -3.40 -2.83
C ILE A 37 -13.19 -2.93 -3.85
N GLN A 38 -14.37 -2.54 -3.39
CA GLN A 38 -15.41 -2.01 -4.25
C GLN A 38 -14.91 -0.78 -5.04
N GLU A 39 -15.07 -0.81 -6.38
CA GLU A 39 -14.54 0.19 -7.31
C GLU A 39 -13.00 0.35 -7.29
N GLY A 40 -12.28 -0.63 -6.73
CA GLY A 40 -10.83 -0.58 -6.60
C GLY A 40 -10.11 -0.87 -7.90
N PHE A 41 -9.25 0.04 -8.33
CA PHE A 41 -8.34 -0.14 -9.46
C PHE A 41 -7.09 0.73 -9.31
N GLY A 42 -6.08 0.46 -10.11
CA GLY A 42 -4.86 1.26 -10.19
C GLY A 42 -4.14 1.05 -11.52
N THR A 43 -2.96 1.63 -11.63
CA THR A 43 -2.04 1.40 -12.75
C THR A 43 -0.69 1.04 -12.19
N ALA A 44 -0.22 -0.17 -12.47
CA ALA A 44 1.12 -0.62 -12.12
C ALA A 44 2.11 -0.20 -13.19
N ASP A 45 3.22 0.40 -12.79
CA ASP A 45 4.22 0.91 -13.74
C ASP A 45 4.89 -0.23 -14.52
N CYS A 46 5.27 -1.31 -13.83
CA CYS A 46 5.83 -2.48 -14.49
C CYS A 46 5.49 -3.77 -13.72
N ILE A 47 5.03 -4.77 -14.46
CA ILE A 47 4.73 -6.13 -13.99
C ILE A 47 5.58 -7.10 -14.78
N LEU A 48 6.32 -7.98 -14.08
CA LEU A 48 7.06 -9.08 -14.69
C LEU A 48 6.60 -10.39 -14.06
N SER A 49 6.12 -11.30 -14.89
CA SER A 49 5.74 -12.66 -14.47
C SER A 49 6.65 -13.67 -15.13
N ALA A 50 7.21 -14.55 -14.32
CA ALA A 50 8.05 -15.66 -14.74
C ALA A 50 7.76 -16.88 -13.86
N ASP A 51 8.32 -18.04 -14.21
CA ASP A 51 8.14 -19.26 -13.43
C ASP A 51 8.55 -19.04 -11.95
N GLY A 52 7.63 -19.29 -11.05
CA GLY A 52 7.79 -19.17 -9.61
C GLY A 52 7.68 -17.74 -9.03
N ALA A 53 7.72 -16.68 -9.85
CA ALA A 53 7.80 -15.33 -9.33
C ALA A 53 6.96 -14.29 -10.09
N LEU A 54 6.30 -13.42 -9.31
CA LEU A 54 5.66 -12.19 -9.79
C LEU A 54 6.44 -10.99 -9.27
N ASN A 55 6.91 -10.12 -10.16
CA ASN A 55 7.60 -8.89 -9.77
C ASN A 55 6.74 -7.67 -10.13
N ILE A 56 6.50 -6.82 -9.16
CA ILE A 56 5.86 -5.51 -9.33
C ILE A 56 6.90 -4.44 -9.09
N VAL A 57 7.09 -3.55 -10.05
CA VAL A 57 8.03 -2.44 -9.94
C VAL A 57 7.25 -1.13 -10.06
N ASP A 58 7.47 -0.25 -9.11
CA ASP A 58 6.88 1.08 -9.06
C ASP A 58 7.98 2.15 -9.11
N TYR A 59 7.86 3.07 -10.06
CA TYR A 59 8.83 4.12 -10.34
C TYR A 59 8.40 5.46 -9.75
N LYS A 60 9.12 5.94 -8.76
CA LYS A 60 8.86 7.21 -8.09
C LYS A 60 9.84 8.29 -8.52
N HIS A 61 9.47 9.14 -9.48
CA HIS A 61 10.35 10.18 -10.02
C HIS A 61 10.57 11.36 -9.08
N SER A 62 9.67 11.63 -8.14
CA SER A 62 9.74 12.81 -7.28
C SER A 62 10.91 12.76 -6.27
N LYS A 63 11.38 13.94 -5.82
CA LYS A 63 12.29 14.08 -4.68
C LYS A 63 11.56 14.08 -3.32
N GLY A 64 10.29 13.74 -3.29
CA GLY A 64 9.45 13.73 -2.09
C GLY A 64 9.97 12.84 -0.96
N VAL A 65 9.07 12.25 -0.21
CA VAL A 65 9.42 11.33 0.88
C VAL A 65 10.00 10.04 0.30
N GLU A 66 10.99 9.47 0.98
CA GLU A 66 11.48 8.12 0.67
C GLU A 66 10.40 7.10 0.97
N VAL A 67 10.16 6.19 0.04
CA VAL A 67 9.10 5.18 0.15
C VAL A 67 9.74 3.80 0.24
N SER A 68 9.30 3.03 1.23
CA SER A 68 9.70 1.62 1.40
C SER A 68 8.72 0.69 0.68
N ALA A 69 9.24 -0.39 0.10
CA ALA A 69 8.45 -1.49 -0.42
C ALA A 69 7.96 -2.44 0.69
N VAL A 70 8.60 -2.40 1.88
CA VAL A 70 8.29 -3.31 2.99
C VAL A 70 6.85 -3.09 3.47
N ALA A 71 6.03 -4.13 3.39
CA ALA A 71 4.62 -4.13 3.75
C ALA A 71 3.83 -2.93 3.15
N ASN A 72 4.19 -2.51 1.93
CA ASN A 72 3.59 -1.36 1.28
C ASN A 72 2.23 -1.75 0.68
N PRO A 73 1.10 -1.17 1.16
CA PRO A 73 -0.24 -1.57 0.71
C PRO A 73 -0.48 -1.32 -0.78
N GLN A 74 0.11 -0.29 -1.38
CA GLN A 74 -0.01 -0.02 -2.81
C GLN A 74 0.61 -1.17 -3.62
N MET A 75 1.80 -1.61 -3.22
CA MET A 75 2.51 -2.69 -3.91
C MET A 75 1.79 -4.03 -3.76
N GLN A 76 1.27 -4.31 -2.56
CA GLN A 76 0.46 -5.50 -2.29
C GLN A 76 -0.82 -5.51 -3.14
N LEU A 77 -1.55 -4.38 -3.20
CA LEU A 77 -2.74 -4.24 -4.06
C LEU A 77 -2.43 -4.48 -5.53
N TYR A 78 -1.34 -3.89 -6.03
CA TYR A 78 -0.95 -4.02 -7.44
C TYR A 78 -0.49 -5.44 -7.80
N SER A 79 -0.21 -6.28 -6.81
CA SER A 79 0.14 -7.68 -7.00
C SER A 79 -1.07 -8.59 -7.19
N LEU A 80 -2.25 -8.21 -6.70
CA LEU A 80 -3.43 -9.09 -6.63
C LEU A 80 -3.95 -9.52 -8.01
N ASP A 81 -4.26 -8.55 -8.87
CA ASP A 81 -4.80 -8.84 -10.20
C ASP A 81 -3.81 -9.60 -11.09
N PRO A 82 -2.52 -9.21 -11.19
CA PRO A 82 -1.54 -10.01 -11.91
C PRO A 82 -1.34 -11.42 -11.33
N LEU A 83 -1.41 -11.58 -10.01
CA LEU A 83 -1.32 -12.90 -9.39
C LEU A 83 -2.47 -13.80 -9.84
N GLU A 84 -3.72 -13.32 -9.81
CA GLU A 84 -4.89 -14.09 -10.27
C GLU A 84 -4.78 -14.46 -11.77
N ILE A 85 -4.23 -13.56 -12.60
CA ILE A 85 -4.09 -13.80 -14.04
C ILE A 85 -2.97 -14.81 -14.34
N PHE A 86 -1.83 -14.67 -13.67
CA PHE A 86 -0.59 -15.34 -14.07
C PHE A 86 -0.25 -16.59 -13.24
N ASP A 87 -0.80 -16.75 -12.02
CA ASP A 87 -0.48 -17.89 -11.15
C ASP A 87 -0.76 -19.23 -11.84
N GLY A 88 -1.92 -19.38 -12.50
CA GLY A 88 -2.25 -20.59 -13.26
C GLY A 88 -1.36 -20.87 -14.49
N ILE A 89 -0.50 -19.91 -14.87
CA ILE A 89 0.42 -20.01 -16.00
C ILE A 89 1.85 -20.25 -15.53
N TYR A 90 2.30 -19.57 -14.48
CA TYR A 90 3.72 -19.52 -14.08
C TYR A 90 3.99 -20.18 -12.72
N ASP A 91 2.99 -20.82 -12.09
CA ASP A 91 3.12 -21.43 -10.75
C ASP A 91 3.82 -20.48 -9.75
N ILE A 92 3.22 -19.29 -9.58
CA ILE A 92 3.82 -18.23 -8.78
C ILE A 92 3.73 -18.57 -7.29
N ASP A 93 4.87 -18.63 -6.63
CA ASP A 93 4.98 -18.82 -5.19
C ASP A 93 5.42 -17.53 -4.49
N THR A 94 6.30 -16.75 -5.14
CA THR A 94 6.91 -15.57 -4.54
C THR A 94 6.49 -14.30 -5.27
N ILE A 95 6.17 -13.28 -4.50
CA ILE A 95 5.85 -11.92 -4.98
C ILE A 95 6.97 -11.00 -4.54
N ARG A 96 7.65 -10.38 -5.51
CA ARG A 96 8.69 -9.38 -5.29
C ARG A 96 8.15 -8.01 -5.63
N MET A 97 8.23 -7.09 -4.70
CA MET A 97 7.80 -5.71 -4.83
C MET A 97 9.02 -4.80 -4.79
N THR A 98 9.19 -3.94 -5.79
CA THR A 98 10.34 -3.04 -5.91
C THR A 98 9.87 -1.62 -6.09
N ILE A 99 10.30 -0.70 -5.22
CA ILE A 99 10.12 0.73 -5.40
C ILE A 99 11.45 1.32 -5.83
N PHE A 100 11.45 1.99 -6.97
CA PHE A 100 12.62 2.61 -7.57
C PHE A 100 12.50 4.14 -7.57
N GLN A 101 13.30 4.83 -6.73
CA GLN A 101 13.35 6.28 -6.61
C GLN A 101 14.74 6.80 -6.96
N PRO A 102 15.06 6.99 -8.26
CA PRO A 102 16.43 7.32 -8.70
C PRO A 102 16.92 8.66 -8.15
N ARG A 103 16.03 9.65 -8.00
CA ARG A 103 16.39 10.97 -7.49
C ARG A 103 16.70 11.00 -5.99
N LYS A 104 16.45 9.92 -5.29
CA LYS A 104 16.79 9.69 -3.87
C LYS A 104 17.84 8.60 -3.69
N SER A 105 18.32 8.02 -4.79
CA SER A 105 19.20 6.84 -4.77
C SER A 105 18.61 5.69 -3.96
N ASN A 106 17.27 5.60 -3.91
CA ASN A 106 16.53 4.57 -3.17
C ASN A 106 16.06 3.47 -4.10
N ILE A 107 16.42 2.24 -3.77
CA ILE A 107 15.85 1.01 -4.34
C ILE A 107 15.43 0.15 -3.15
N SER A 108 14.14 0.11 -2.91
CA SER A 108 13.57 -0.70 -1.83
C SER A 108 12.92 -1.94 -2.41
N VAL A 109 13.28 -3.10 -1.89
CA VAL A 109 12.75 -4.40 -2.33
C VAL A 109 12.13 -5.12 -1.14
N TYR A 110 10.98 -5.74 -1.37
CA TYR A 110 10.31 -6.59 -0.40
C TYR A 110 9.79 -7.84 -1.12
N GLU A 111 9.98 -8.98 -0.50
CA GLU A 111 9.48 -10.27 -0.98
C GLU A 111 8.53 -10.86 0.05
N MET A 112 7.48 -11.50 -0.44
CA MET A 112 6.54 -12.26 0.38
C MET A 112 5.99 -13.44 -0.42
N ASP A 113 5.54 -14.46 0.29
CA ASP A 113 4.86 -15.59 -0.33
C ASP A 113 3.43 -15.20 -0.74
N LYS A 114 2.89 -15.88 -1.75
CA LYS A 114 1.51 -15.60 -2.19
C LYS A 114 0.47 -15.89 -1.11
N ASP A 115 0.72 -16.88 -0.26
CA ASP A 115 -0.19 -17.21 0.83
C ASP A 115 -0.24 -16.10 1.87
N ASP A 116 0.89 -15.45 2.17
CA ASP A 116 0.97 -14.28 3.07
C ASP A 116 0.21 -13.09 2.48
N LEU A 117 0.26 -12.90 1.14
CA LEU A 117 -0.53 -11.85 0.49
C LEU A 117 -2.02 -12.10 0.64
N TYR A 118 -2.49 -13.34 0.45
CA TYR A 118 -3.90 -13.67 0.63
C TYR A 118 -4.33 -13.59 2.10
N GLU A 119 -3.46 -13.95 3.04
CA GLU A 119 -3.74 -13.77 4.48
C GLU A 119 -3.92 -12.28 4.81
N TRP A 120 -3.06 -11.41 4.30
CA TRP A 120 -3.20 -9.96 4.44
C TRP A 120 -4.53 -9.44 3.85
N VAL A 121 -4.94 -9.95 2.68
CA VAL A 121 -6.22 -9.60 2.06
C VAL A 121 -7.39 -9.96 2.96
N ASP A 122 -7.40 -11.17 3.51
CA ASP A 122 -8.51 -11.67 4.32
C ASP A 122 -8.57 -11.03 5.71
N THR A 123 -7.42 -10.79 6.31
CA THR A 123 -7.33 -10.29 7.70
C THR A 123 -7.38 -8.77 7.79
N GLU A 124 -6.82 -8.05 6.82
CA GLU A 124 -6.70 -6.60 6.92
C GLU A 124 -7.43 -5.85 5.82
N LEU A 125 -7.13 -6.18 4.55
CA LEU A 125 -7.56 -5.36 3.41
C LEU A 125 -9.07 -5.30 3.29
N THR A 126 -9.73 -6.46 3.22
CA THR A 126 -11.17 -6.55 2.96
C THR A 126 -11.98 -5.86 4.03
N GLN A 127 -11.60 -6.02 5.29
CA GLN A 127 -12.28 -5.40 6.43
C GLN A 127 -12.15 -3.89 6.41
N LYS A 128 -10.91 -3.37 6.17
CA LYS A 128 -10.66 -1.92 6.11
C LYS A 128 -11.33 -1.28 4.90
N ALA A 129 -11.32 -1.95 3.75
CA ALA A 129 -11.97 -1.48 2.54
C ALA A 129 -13.50 -1.38 2.70
N GLN A 130 -14.11 -2.38 3.34
CA GLN A 130 -15.55 -2.37 3.61
C GLN A 130 -15.95 -1.22 4.53
N LEU A 131 -15.24 -1.03 5.66
CA LEU A 131 -15.48 0.08 6.57
C LEU A 131 -15.32 1.45 5.88
N ALA A 132 -14.31 1.60 5.02
CA ALA A 132 -14.08 2.82 4.27
C ALA A 132 -15.20 3.08 3.26
N TYR A 133 -15.65 2.06 2.55
CA TYR A 133 -16.75 2.16 1.58
C TYR A 133 -18.09 2.53 2.23
N GLU A 134 -18.38 1.98 3.39
CA GLU A 134 -19.59 2.29 4.17
C GLU A 134 -19.52 3.65 4.89
N GLY A 135 -18.39 4.35 4.80
CA GLY A 135 -18.16 5.59 5.53
C GLY A 135 -18.06 5.39 7.04
N GLN A 136 -17.73 4.17 7.46
CA GLN A 136 -17.55 3.77 8.85
C GLN A 136 -16.04 3.68 9.19
N GLY A 137 -15.75 3.59 10.47
CA GLY A 137 -14.39 3.50 10.95
C GLY A 137 -13.95 4.77 11.68
N SER A 138 -12.74 4.73 12.23
CA SER A 138 -12.15 5.85 12.95
C SER A 138 -11.18 6.62 12.06
N PHE A 139 -11.25 7.94 12.16
CA PHE A 139 -10.21 8.78 11.57
C PHE A 139 -8.96 8.75 12.44
N SER A 140 -7.78 8.85 11.83
CA SER A 140 -6.52 8.99 12.55
C SER A 140 -5.60 9.96 11.83
N CYS A 141 -4.80 10.68 12.59
CA CYS A 141 -3.78 11.57 12.05
C CYS A 141 -2.44 10.86 11.94
N GLY A 142 -1.72 11.11 10.84
CA GLY A 142 -0.40 10.57 10.59
C GLY A 142 0.33 11.34 9.49
N GLU A 143 1.51 10.93 9.11
CA GLU A 143 2.32 11.62 8.07
C GLU A 143 1.62 11.65 6.70
N TRP A 144 0.76 10.67 6.40
CA TRP A 144 -0.06 10.61 5.17
C TRP A 144 -1.03 11.77 5.02
N ARG A 145 -1.38 12.48 6.10
CA ARG A 145 -2.32 13.62 6.09
C ARG A 145 -1.92 14.74 5.14
N ARG A 146 -0.62 14.92 4.84
CA ARG A 146 -0.15 15.94 3.89
C ARG A 146 -0.75 15.77 2.49
N PHE A 147 -1.17 14.55 2.14
CA PHE A 147 -1.80 14.22 0.87
C PHE A 147 -3.33 14.10 0.97
N CYS A 148 -3.90 14.23 2.17
CA CYS A 148 -5.34 14.10 2.38
C CYS A 148 -6.09 15.33 1.85
N LYS A 149 -7.04 15.12 0.94
CA LYS A 149 -7.86 16.20 0.38
C LYS A 149 -8.79 16.83 1.41
N ALA A 150 -9.24 16.07 2.40
CA ALA A 150 -10.14 16.50 3.47
C ALA A 150 -9.42 17.10 4.69
N LYS A 151 -8.09 17.31 4.64
CA LYS A 151 -7.30 17.74 5.80
C LYS A 151 -7.78 19.04 6.44
N ALA A 152 -8.31 19.96 5.64
CA ALA A 152 -8.79 21.27 6.14
C ALA A 152 -10.07 21.18 6.97
N GLU A 153 -10.86 20.12 6.77
CA GLU A 153 -12.15 19.90 7.44
C GLU A 153 -12.09 18.73 8.44
N CYS A 154 -10.93 18.12 8.59
CA CYS A 154 -10.75 16.94 9.43
C CYS A 154 -10.67 17.34 10.92
N ARG A 155 -11.63 16.84 11.70
CA ARG A 155 -11.69 17.10 13.15
C ARG A 155 -10.47 16.52 13.88
N GLU A 156 -10.08 15.27 13.58
CA GLU A 156 -8.89 14.64 14.15
C GLU A 156 -7.61 15.47 13.90
N GLN A 157 -7.50 16.05 12.70
CA GLN A 157 -6.40 16.96 12.38
C GLN A 157 -6.45 18.23 13.24
N ALA A 158 -7.63 18.80 13.41
CA ALA A 158 -7.80 20.00 14.25
C ALA A 158 -7.48 19.69 15.73
N GLU A 159 -7.95 18.56 16.24
CA GLU A 159 -7.68 18.13 17.63
C GLU A 159 -6.19 17.85 17.84
N ALA A 160 -5.52 17.18 16.88
CA ALA A 160 -4.08 16.94 16.95
C ALA A 160 -3.28 18.24 16.97
N ASN A 161 -3.66 19.23 16.16
CA ASN A 161 -3.02 20.55 16.15
C ASN A 161 -3.28 21.32 17.45
N LEU A 162 -4.54 21.31 17.94
CA LEU A 162 -4.92 21.97 19.17
C LEU A 162 -4.28 21.33 20.41
N SER A 163 -3.90 20.06 20.35
CA SER A 163 -3.22 19.40 21.47
C SER A 163 -1.93 20.11 21.90
N LEU A 164 -1.28 20.84 20.99
CA LEU A 164 -0.10 21.63 21.28
C LEU A 164 -0.43 22.91 22.09
N ALA A 165 -1.62 23.45 21.93
CA ALA A 165 -2.04 24.63 22.66
C ALA A 165 -2.12 24.41 24.19
N ARG A 166 -2.19 23.16 24.64
CA ARG A 166 -2.17 22.80 26.06
C ARG A 166 -0.95 23.34 26.78
N TYR A 167 0.20 23.44 26.11
CA TYR A 167 1.44 23.93 26.68
C TYR A 167 1.41 25.45 27.00
N GLU A 168 0.59 26.22 26.29
CA GLU A 168 0.42 27.66 26.55
C GLU A 168 -0.31 27.95 27.87
N PHE A 169 -1.07 26.99 28.39
CA PHE A 169 -1.93 27.14 29.58
C PHE A 169 -1.40 26.40 30.80
N GLN A 170 -0.21 25.83 30.74
CA GLN A 170 0.38 25.11 31.85
C GLN A 170 1.19 26.00 32.80
N VAL A 171 1.23 25.64 34.05
CA VAL A 171 2.06 26.24 35.09
C VAL A 171 3.02 25.19 35.60
N PRO A 172 4.33 25.44 35.65
CA PRO A 172 5.02 26.74 35.57
C PRO A 172 5.15 27.27 34.14
N ALA A 173 5.47 28.57 34.02
CA ALA A 173 5.60 29.28 32.74
C ALA A 173 6.80 28.85 31.88
N LEU A 174 7.63 27.92 32.36
CA LEU A 174 8.74 27.36 31.62
C LEU A 174 8.46 25.90 31.30
N LEU A 175 8.68 25.54 30.04
CA LEU A 175 8.58 24.16 29.55
C LEU A 175 9.74 23.33 30.10
N ASP A 176 9.47 22.07 30.43
CA ASP A 176 10.52 21.09 30.69
C ASP A 176 11.06 20.46 29.40
N ASP A 177 12.12 19.65 29.52
CA ASP A 177 12.79 19.04 28.37
C ASP A 177 11.89 18.01 27.64
N GLU A 178 10.98 17.32 28.34
CA GLU A 178 10.01 16.39 27.74
C GLU A 178 8.94 17.15 26.94
N GLU A 179 8.44 18.24 27.47
CA GLU A 179 7.45 19.09 26.78
C GLU A 179 8.06 19.73 25.54
N ILE A 180 9.31 20.19 25.62
CA ILE A 180 10.06 20.73 24.48
C ILE A 180 10.24 19.64 23.40
N ALA A 181 10.62 18.44 23.78
CA ALA A 181 10.78 17.33 22.85
C ALA A 181 9.45 16.95 22.16
N ASP A 182 8.33 16.92 22.88
CA ASP A 182 7.01 16.64 22.32
C ASP A 182 6.56 17.74 21.34
N ILE A 183 6.80 19.01 21.67
CA ILE A 183 6.51 20.14 20.77
C ILE A 183 7.34 20.04 19.51
N LEU A 184 8.65 19.87 19.62
CA LEU A 184 9.56 19.79 18.48
C LEU A 184 9.21 18.61 17.56
N GLY A 185 8.82 17.47 18.11
CA GLY A 185 8.37 16.30 17.33
C GLY A 185 7.09 16.56 16.52
N LYS A 186 6.30 17.57 16.87
CA LYS A 186 5.01 17.90 16.24
C LYS A 186 5.03 19.16 15.37
N VAL A 187 6.11 19.96 15.42
CA VAL A 187 6.21 21.25 14.69
C VAL A 187 6.02 21.07 13.19
N ASP A 188 6.62 20.02 12.59
CA ASP A 188 6.47 19.75 11.16
C ASP A 188 5.01 19.48 10.75
N ALA A 189 4.21 19.08 11.71
CA ALA A 189 2.79 18.83 11.51
C ALA A 189 1.96 20.13 11.40
N LEU A 190 2.45 21.22 11.94
CA LEU A 190 1.80 22.54 11.93
C LEU A 190 2.19 23.37 10.72
N THR A 191 3.31 23.03 10.05
CA THR A 191 3.77 23.74 8.87
C THR A 191 2.96 23.28 7.65
N ILE A 192 2.16 24.17 7.10
CA ILE A 192 1.27 23.96 5.93
C ILE A 192 2.06 24.11 4.65
#